data_5edf21898811dac202e82321bc8c6ea0
#
_entry.id   5edf21898811dac202e82321bc8c6ea0
#
_cell.length_a   1.000
_cell.length_b   1.000
_cell.length_c   1.000
_cell.angle_alpha   90.00
_cell.angle_beta   90.00
_cell.angle_gamma   90.00
#
_symmetry.space_group_name_H-M   'P 1'
#
loop_
_entity.id
_entity.type
_entity.pdbx_description
1 polymer ?
#
loop_
_entity_poly.entity_id
_entity_poly.type
_entity_poly.pdbx_seq_one_letter_code
_entity_poly.pdbx_strand_id
1 'polypeptide(L)'
;MTTVTPTTAGGTVVSWSITPSLPSGLLFDTLTGVISGTPTVISPSATYTVTATNSGGSSSATLTFVVNDAPPSNIVYNPNSFVLTKGVAMTSPNTNAPSHGGGTVVSWTVSPSLPVGLSLNSNGAITGTPTVVSTSTIYTVTATNTGGNSTATVTIQVNDVPPAFSYSYASLTLETGSAMTPISPTLYGSGAVDSWSVSPTLPNGLSLD
;
A
#
# COMPACT_ATOMS: atom_id res chain seq x y z
N MET A 1 1.98 -24.23 -17.37
CA MET A 1 3.28 -23.99 -18.07
C MET A 1 3.21 -24.70 -19.41
N THR A 2 3.70 -24.10 -20.50
CA THR A 2 3.93 -24.81 -21.78
C THR A 2 5.07 -25.79 -21.61
N THR A 3 4.92 -27.01 -22.17
CA THR A 3 5.98 -28.03 -22.18
C THR A 3 7.18 -27.52 -22.97
N VAL A 4 8.38 -27.80 -22.47
CA VAL A 4 9.64 -27.51 -23.17
C VAL A 4 10.10 -28.82 -23.84
N THR A 5 10.14 -28.81 -25.18
CA THR A 5 10.51 -29.97 -25.99
C THR A 5 11.82 -29.70 -26.70
N PRO A 6 12.82 -30.60 -26.62
CA PRO A 6 14.09 -30.43 -27.34
C PRO A 6 13.87 -30.62 -28.84
N THR A 7 14.69 -29.89 -29.63
CA THR A 7 14.90 -30.18 -31.05
C THR A 7 16.23 -30.85 -31.22
N THR A 8 16.27 -31.91 -32.00
CA THR A 8 17.49 -32.69 -32.24
C THR A 8 17.87 -32.71 -33.72
N ALA A 9 19.18 -32.80 -34.00
CA ALA A 9 19.74 -33.05 -35.30
C ALA A 9 20.77 -34.18 -35.16
N GLY A 10 21.00 -34.96 -36.21
CA GLY A 10 21.93 -36.10 -36.21
C GLY A 10 21.26 -37.42 -35.91
N GLY A 11 21.97 -38.33 -35.21
CA GLY A 11 21.48 -39.67 -34.91
C GLY A 11 20.38 -39.71 -33.85
N THR A 12 19.63 -40.81 -33.83
CA THR A 12 18.55 -41.03 -32.83
C THR A 12 19.10 -40.97 -31.41
N VAL A 13 18.49 -40.19 -30.54
CA VAL A 13 18.86 -40.11 -29.12
C VAL A 13 18.31 -41.31 -28.39
N VAL A 14 19.11 -41.94 -27.55
CA VAL A 14 18.77 -43.15 -26.78
C VAL A 14 18.34 -42.79 -25.35
N SER A 15 18.98 -41.77 -24.77
CA SER A 15 18.67 -41.32 -23.40
C SER A 15 18.95 -39.85 -23.19
N TRP A 16 18.21 -39.25 -22.25
CA TRP A 16 18.37 -37.88 -21.84
C TRP A 16 18.67 -37.81 -20.35
N SER A 17 19.42 -36.82 -19.93
CA SER A 17 19.69 -36.49 -18.55
C SER A 17 19.67 -34.99 -18.34
N ILE A 18 19.42 -34.54 -17.10
CA ILE A 18 19.45 -33.13 -16.70
C ILE A 18 20.18 -32.97 -15.38
N THR A 19 21.00 -31.94 -15.28
CA THR A 19 21.71 -31.62 -14.05
C THR A 19 21.82 -30.09 -13.91
N PRO A 20 21.60 -29.55 -12.67
CA PRO A 20 21.08 -30.20 -11.47
C PRO A 20 19.63 -30.68 -11.62
N SER A 21 19.05 -31.27 -10.58
CA SER A 21 17.62 -31.65 -10.54
C SER A 21 16.71 -30.44 -10.66
N LEU A 22 15.61 -30.58 -11.39
CA LEU A 22 14.62 -29.51 -11.59
C LEU A 22 13.95 -29.08 -10.28
N PRO A 23 13.41 -27.85 -10.21
CA PRO A 23 12.57 -27.41 -9.12
C PRO A 23 11.38 -28.35 -8.88
N SER A 24 10.95 -28.44 -7.62
CA SER A 24 9.81 -29.27 -7.22
C SER A 24 8.57 -28.96 -8.05
N GLY A 25 7.88 -30.03 -8.51
CA GLY A 25 6.71 -29.95 -9.37
C GLY A 25 6.99 -29.91 -10.86
N LEU A 26 8.27 -29.77 -11.28
CA LEU A 26 8.70 -30.00 -12.64
C LEU A 26 9.19 -31.44 -12.83
N LEU A 27 8.93 -31.99 -14.00
CA LEU A 27 9.26 -33.36 -14.41
C LEU A 27 10.17 -33.32 -15.65
N PHE A 28 11.11 -34.24 -15.69
CA PHE A 28 11.98 -34.47 -16.83
C PHE A 28 11.77 -35.88 -17.35
N ASP A 29 11.42 -36.01 -18.61
CA ASP A 29 11.29 -37.31 -19.26
C ASP A 29 12.66 -37.74 -19.87
N THR A 30 13.23 -38.79 -19.31
CA THR A 30 14.54 -39.32 -19.73
C THR A 30 14.54 -40.03 -21.07
N LEU A 31 13.38 -40.31 -21.66
CA LEU A 31 13.25 -40.94 -22.99
C LEU A 31 13.07 -39.87 -24.09
N THR A 32 12.38 -38.78 -23.79
CA THR A 32 12.05 -37.76 -24.79
C THR A 32 12.78 -36.44 -24.58
N GLY A 33 13.41 -36.22 -23.41
CA GLY A 33 14.03 -34.96 -23.03
C GLY A 33 13.01 -33.83 -22.72
N VAL A 34 11.73 -34.15 -22.64
CA VAL A 34 10.66 -33.17 -22.40
C VAL A 34 10.64 -32.75 -20.92
N ILE A 35 10.53 -31.43 -20.68
CA ILE A 35 10.31 -30.85 -19.37
C ILE A 35 8.84 -30.40 -19.30
N SER A 36 8.14 -30.83 -18.24
CA SER A 36 6.73 -30.56 -18.02
C SER A 36 6.43 -30.36 -16.54
N GLY A 37 5.15 -30.14 -16.19
CA GLY A 37 4.69 -30.03 -14.81
C GLY A 37 4.37 -28.60 -14.39
N THR A 38 4.07 -28.44 -13.10
CA THR A 38 3.75 -27.15 -12.47
C THR A 38 4.68 -26.97 -11.28
N PRO A 39 5.56 -25.95 -11.27
CA PRO A 39 6.45 -25.73 -10.14
C PRO A 39 5.63 -25.36 -8.90
N THR A 40 6.01 -25.90 -7.75
CA THR A 40 5.28 -25.72 -6.46
C THR A 40 6.07 -24.92 -5.43
N VAL A 41 7.34 -24.63 -5.72
CA VAL A 41 8.24 -23.89 -4.80
C VAL A 41 8.95 -22.79 -5.59
N ILE A 42 9.00 -21.60 -5.00
CA ILE A 42 9.78 -20.47 -5.54
C ILE A 42 11.25 -20.89 -5.59
N SER A 43 11.94 -20.63 -6.71
CA SER A 43 13.36 -20.88 -6.83
C SER A 43 14.08 -19.75 -7.57
N PRO A 44 15.30 -19.40 -7.14
CA PRO A 44 16.12 -18.42 -7.83
C PRO A 44 16.48 -18.90 -9.25
N SER A 45 16.93 -17.99 -10.09
CA SER A 45 17.44 -18.31 -11.42
C SER A 45 18.59 -19.31 -11.32
N ALA A 46 18.46 -20.44 -12.00
CA ALA A 46 19.46 -21.49 -12.05
C ALA A 46 19.60 -22.05 -13.47
N THR A 47 20.81 -22.43 -13.84
CA THR A 47 21.12 -23.02 -15.14
C THR A 47 21.18 -24.54 -15.02
N TYR A 48 20.49 -25.21 -15.94
CA TYR A 48 20.37 -26.65 -16.04
C TYR A 48 21.01 -27.13 -17.35
N THR A 49 21.82 -28.15 -17.28
CA THR A 49 22.42 -28.79 -18.44
C THR A 49 21.63 -30.02 -18.79
N VAL A 50 21.06 -30.02 -19.99
CA VAL A 50 20.39 -31.20 -20.58
C VAL A 50 21.39 -31.89 -21.52
N THR A 51 21.56 -33.19 -21.36
CA THR A 51 22.47 -34.01 -22.18
C THR A 51 21.70 -35.11 -22.90
N ALA A 52 21.84 -35.16 -24.19
CA ALA A 52 21.36 -36.23 -25.08
C ALA A 52 22.47 -37.19 -25.40
N THR A 53 22.23 -38.51 -25.35
CA THR A 53 23.24 -39.55 -25.56
C THR A 53 22.74 -40.61 -26.51
N ASN A 54 23.62 -41.10 -27.39
CA ASN A 54 23.45 -42.31 -28.20
C ASN A 54 24.77 -43.06 -28.30
N SER A 55 24.84 -44.15 -29.15
CA SER A 55 26.08 -44.92 -29.35
C SER A 55 27.21 -44.15 -30.00
N GLY A 56 26.94 -43.02 -30.64
CA GLY A 56 27.98 -42.16 -31.26
C GLY A 56 28.56 -41.11 -30.28
N GLY A 57 27.99 -40.96 -29.07
CA GLY A 57 28.45 -39.99 -28.06
C GLY A 57 27.30 -39.19 -27.43
N SER A 58 27.66 -38.04 -26.86
CA SER A 58 26.70 -37.14 -26.19
C SER A 58 26.85 -35.69 -26.65
N SER A 59 25.74 -34.94 -26.54
CA SER A 59 25.69 -33.50 -26.77
C SER A 59 24.86 -32.84 -25.69
N SER A 60 25.21 -31.62 -25.29
CA SER A 60 24.54 -30.93 -24.19
C SER A 60 24.09 -29.53 -24.61
N ALA A 61 22.99 -29.10 -23.99
CA ALA A 61 22.46 -27.74 -24.06
C ALA A 61 22.10 -27.24 -22.68
N THR A 62 22.12 -25.92 -22.49
CA THR A 62 21.76 -25.30 -21.21
C THR A 62 20.41 -24.58 -21.28
N LEU A 63 19.65 -24.66 -20.19
CA LEU A 63 18.40 -23.97 -19.98
C LEU A 63 18.50 -23.22 -18.65
N THR A 64 17.85 -22.05 -18.56
CA THR A 64 17.76 -21.29 -17.30
C THR A 64 16.30 -21.20 -16.89
N PHE A 65 16.00 -21.56 -15.65
CA PHE A 65 14.68 -21.41 -15.04
C PHE A 65 14.76 -20.51 -13.83
N VAL A 66 13.68 -19.74 -13.63
CA VAL A 66 13.35 -19.04 -12.42
C VAL A 66 11.90 -19.37 -12.07
N VAL A 67 11.59 -19.60 -10.82
CA VAL A 67 10.22 -19.80 -10.35
C VAL A 67 9.89 -18.65 -9.41
N ASN A 68 9.08 -17.73 -9.89
CA ASN A 68 8.57 -16.59 -9.10
C ASN A 68 7.29 -16.99 -8.36
N ASP A 69 6.96 -16.22 -7.31
CA ASP A 69 5.66 -16.33 -6.66
C ASP A 69 4.52 -15.88 -7.60
N ALA A 70 3.28 -16.19 -7.26
CA ALA A 70 2.14 -15.55 -7.90
C ALA A 70 2.14 -14.05 -7.54
N PRO A 71 1.82 -13.13 -8.47
CA PRO A 71 1.72 -11.72 -8.10
C PRO A 71 0.65 -11.50 -7.03
N PRO A 72 0.80 -10.50 -6.14
CA PRO A 72 -0.27 -10.07 -5.26
C PRO A 72 -1.52 -9.70 -6.06
N SER A 73 -2.71 -9.90 -5.50
CA SER A 73 -3.96 -9.59 -6.16
C SER A 73 -5.03 -9.15 -5.15
N ASN A 74 -6.10 -8.49 -5.63
CA ASN A 74 -7.27 -8.13 -4.84
C ASN A 74 -6.90 -7.41 -3.53
N ILE A 75 -6.06 -6.37 -3.60
CA ILE A 75 -5.70 -5.54 -2.44
C ILE A 75 -6.94 -4.71 -2.06
N VAL A 76 -7.44 -4.87 -0.84
CA VAL A 76 -8.64 -4.16 -0.35
C VAL A 76 -8.38 -3.55 1.01
N TYR A 77 -8.49 -2.22 1.09
CA TYR A 77 -8.60 -1.47 2.33
C TYR A 77 -10.08 -1.34 2.71
N ASN A 78 -10.41 -1.61 3.95
CA ASN A 78 -11.76 -1.41 4.48
C ASN A 78 -11.69 -0.82 5.90
N PRO A 79 -11.98 0.48 6.06
CA PRO A 79 -12.37 1.46 5.03
C PRO A 79 -11.22 1.84 4.09
N ASN A 80 -11.55 2.40 2.93
CA ASN A 80 -10.60 2.95 1.96
C ASN A 80 -10.60 4.49 1.92
N SER A 81 -11.33 5.13 2.83
CA SER A 81 -11.37 6.58 2.99
C SER A 81 -11.27 6.94 4.46
N PHE A 82 -10.34 7.83 4.78
CA PHE A 82 -10.01 8.25 6.13
C PHE A 82 -10.19 9.77 6.25
N VAL A 83 -11.08 10.20 7.14
CA VAL A 83 -11.18 11.59 7.60
C VAL A 83 -10.59 11.63 9.01
N LEU A 84 -9.41 12.19 9.13
CA LEU A 84 -8.60 12.21 10.33
C LEU A 84 -8.59 13.62 10.94
N THR A 85 -8.25 13.71 12.23
CA THR A 85 -8.05 14.98 12.93
C THR A 85 -6.57 15.12 13.29
N LYS A 86 -5.99 16.27 13.01
CA LYS A 86 -4.63 16.63 13.40
C LYS A 86 -4.40 16.40 14.90
N GLY A 87 -3.29 15.74 15.24
CA GLY A 87 -2.93 15.42 16.62
C GLY A 87 -3.68 14.24 17.23
N VAL A 88 -4.62 13.60 16.52
CA VAL A 88 -5.35 12.42 16.97
C VAL A 88 -4.81 11.18 16.29
N ALA A 89 -4.38 10.19 17.09
CA ALA A 89 -3.85 8.94 16.55
C ALA A 89 -4.93 8.16 15.80
N MET A 90 -4.55 7.52 14.69
CA MET A 90 -5.42 6.56 14.01
C MET A 90 -5.69 5.35 14.89
N THR A 91 -6.92 4.85 14.86
CA THR A 91 -7.38 3.67 15.62
C THR A 91 -8.04 2.66 14.69
N SER A 92 -8.17 1.40 15.14
CA SER A 92 -8.93 0.38 14.42
C SER A 92 -10.40 0.86 14.20
N PRO A 93 -11.03 0.55 13.04
CA PRO A 93 -10.53 -0.33 11.96
C PRO A 93 -9.56 0.35 10.96
N ASN A 94 -9.32 1.65 11.08
CA ASN A 94 -8.55 2.44 10.11
C ASN A 94 -7.07 2.00 10.02
N THR A 95 -6.55 1.34 11.06
CA THR A 95 -5.17 0.85 11.12
C THR A 95 -5.03 -0.62 10.71
N ASN A 96 -6.08 -1.26 10.24
CA ASN A 96 -6.02 -2.66 9.82
C ASN A 96 -5.20 -2.79 8.52
N ALA A 97 -4.45 -3.88 8.44
CA ALA A 97 -3.80 -4.24 7.19
C ALA A 97 -4.85 -4.52 6.10
N PRO A 98 -4.56 -4.21 4.83
CA PRO A 98 -5.46 -4.57 3.74
C PRO A 98 -5.55 -6.09 3.59
N SER A 99 -6.70 -6.59 3.15
CA SER A 99 -6.79 -7.95 2.67
C SER A 99 -6.22 -8.05 1.26
N HIS A 100 -5.63 -9.18 0.93
CA HIS A 100 -5.12 -9.45 -0.41
C HIS A 100 -5.15 -10.95 -0.72
N GLY A 101 -5.08 -11.29 -2.01
CA GLY A 101 -4.88 -12.63 -2.55
C GLY A 101 -3.53 -12.74 -3.26
N GLY A 102 -3.35 -13.85 -3.99
CA GLY A 102 -2.11 -14.14 -4.71
C GLY A 102 -0.99 -14.62 -3.79
N GLY A 103 0.25 -14.41 -4.20
CA GLY A 103 1.42 -14.79 -3.42
C GLY A 103 1.76 -13.81 -2.31
N THR A 104 2.74 -14.20 -1.49
CA THR A 104 3.18 -13.42 -0.33
C THR A 104 3.72 -12.06 -0.74
N VAL A 105 3.23 -10.98 -0.11
CA VAL A 105 3.75 -9.63 -0.34
C VAL A 105 5.10 -9.46 0.35
N VAL A 106 6.10 -9.03 -0.40
CA VAL A 106 7.46 -8.78 0.08
C VAL A 106 7.67 -7.32 0.47
N SER A 107 7.03 -6.40 -0.25
CA SER A 107 7.14 -4.97 0.04
C SER A 107 5.85 -4.21 -0.26
N TRP A 108 5.66 -3.14 0.52
CA TRP A 108 4.59 -2.18 0.36
C TRP A 108 5.18 -0.79 0.13
N THR A 109 4.60 -0.06 -0.82
CA THR A 109 4.96 1.33 -1.09
C THR A 109 3.70 2.17 -1.29
N VAL A 110 3.81 3.49 -1.12
CA VAL A 110 2.69 4.42 -1.30
C VAL A 110 3.14 5.65 -2.08
N SER A 111 2.31 6.13 -2.96
CA SER A 111 2.52 7.36 -3.72
C SER A 111 1.19 8.13 -3.87
N PRO A 112 1.23 9.46 -3.66
CA PRO A 112 2.30 10.29 -3.11
C PRO A 112 2.64 9.92 -1.67
N SER A 113 3.60 10.64 -1.06
CA SER A 113 3.94 10.45 0.37
C SER A 113 2.75 10.74 1.25
N LEU A 114 2.52 9.91 2.26
CA LEU A 114 1.43 10.09 3.25
C LEU A 114 1.56 11.44 3.99
N PRO A 115 0.46 11.96 4.54
CA PRO A 115 0.48 13.12 5.43
C PRO A 115 1.50 12.95 6.56
N VAL A 116 2.17 14.04 6.93
CA VAL A 116 3.19 14.04 8.00
C VAL A 116 2.61 13.46 9.29
N GLY A 117 3.32 12.48 9.87
CA GLY A 117 2.90 11.74 11.06
C GLY A 117 2.19 10.42 10.77
N LEU A 118 1.87 10.12 9.51
CA LEU A 118 1.38 8.82 9.08
C LEU A 118 2.49 8.00 8.42
N SER A 119 2.40 6.69 8.55
CA SER A 119 3.34 5.73 7.96
C SER A 119 2.65 4.50 7.40
N LEU A 120 3.23 3.92 6.36
CA LEU A 120 2.84 2.63 5.80
C LEU A 120 3.73 1.55 6.42
N ASN A 121 3.12 0.56 7.06
CA ASN A 121 3.82 -0.54 7.73
C ASN A 121 4.18 -1.66 6.75
N SER A 122 5.06 -2.56 7.20
CA SER A 122 5.50 -3.73 6.41
C SER A 122 4.39 -4.73 6.07
N ASN A 123 3.23 -4.66 6.73
CA ASN A 123 2.04 -5.45 6.43
C ASN A 123 0.99 -4.69 5.58
N GLY A 124 1.31 -3.50 5.09
CA GLY A 124 0.40 -2.66 4.32
C GLY A 124 -0.56 -1.80 5.14
N ALA A 125 -0.54 -1.88 6.48
CA ALA A 125 -1.37 -1.01 7.31
C ALA A 125 -0.85 0.43 7.30
N ILE A 126 -1.77 1.40 7.29
CA ILE A 126 -1.46 2.82 7.48
C ILE A 126 -1.75 3.17 8.93
N THR A 127 -0.76 3.74 9.63
CA THR A 127 -0.85 4.06 11.05
C THR A 127 -0.18 5.39 11.35
N GLY A 128 -0.42 5.94 12.55
CA GLY A 128 0.27 7.13 13.04
C GLY A 128 -0.68 8.19 13.56
N THR A 129 -0.11 9.37 13.79
CA THR A 129 -0.82 10.57 14.26
C THR A 129 -0.51 11.70 13.29
N PRO A 130 -1.46 12.15 12.47
CA PRO A 130 -1.20 13.22 11.51
C PRO A 130 -0.92 14.54 12.26
N THR A 131 0.11 15.26 11.85
CA THR A 131 0.54 16.51 12.51
C THR A 131 0.27 17.77 11.69
N VAL A 132 -0.14 17.61 10.42
CA VAL A 132 -0.42 18.71 9.49
C VAL A 132 -1.77 18.50 8.84
N VAL A 133 -2.57 19.56 8.72
CA VAL A 133 -3.84 19.59 7.98
C VAL A 133 -3.57 19.30 6.50
N SER A 134 -4.40 18.50 5.87
CA SER A 134 -4.30 18.22 4.43
C SER A 134 -5.69 18.06 3.80
N THR A 135 -5.81 18.54 2.57
CA THR A 135 -7.02 18.32 1.77
C THR A 135 -7.18 16.84 1.41
N SER A 136 -8.40 16.47 1.05
CA SER A 136 -8.68 15.10 0.58
C SER A 136 -7.79 14.75 -0.61
N THR A 137 -6.96 13.74 -0.45
CA THR A 137 -5.96 13.30 -1.45
C THR A 137 -6.04 11.79 -1.60
N ILE A 138 -5.89 11.33 -2.85
CA ILE A 138 -5.86 9.90 -3.18
C ILE A 138 -4.40 9.42 -3.16
N TYR A 139 -4.17 8.32 -2.47
CA TYR A 139 -2.87 7.64 -2.34
C TYR A 139 -2.97 6.27 -2.98
N THR A 140 -2.02 5.92 -3.84
CA THR A 140 -1.90 4.60 -4.43
C THR A 140 -0.92 3.77 -3.61
N VAL A 141 -1.42 2.70 -3.01
CA VAL A 141 -0.60 1.71 -2.29
C VAL A 141 -0.30 0.55 -3.23
N THR A 142 0.97 0.16 -3.32
CA THR A 142 1.46 -0.92 -4.18
C THR A 142 2.05 -2.03 -3.31
N ALA A 143 1.55 -3.24 -3.52
CA ALA A 143 2.10 -4.48 -2.96
C ALA A 143 2.92 -5.18 -4.04
N THR A 144 4.11 -5.66 -3.68
CA THR A 144 5.06 -6.26 -4.64
C THR A 144 5.65 -7.55 -4.08
N ASN A 145 5.86 -8.53 -4.96
CA ASN A 145 6.67 -9.73 -4.73
C ASN A 145 7.46 -10.08 -5.99
N THR A 146 8.11 -11.25 -6.03
CA THR A 146 8.90 -11.71 -7.19
C THR A 146 8.05 -12.00 -8.43
N GLY A 147 6.75 -12.24 -8.27
CA GLY A 147 5.81 -12.49 -9.36
C GLY A 147 5.26 -11.22 -10.01
N GLY A 148 5.35 -10.08 -9.31
CA GLY A 148 4.83 -8.81 -9.81
C GLY A 148 4.28 -7.91 -8.71
N ASN A 149 3.38 -7.01 -9.09
CA ASN A 149 2.74 -6.08 -8.16
C ASN A 149 1.23 -5.98 -8.39
N SER A 150 0.55 -5.43 -7.39
CA SER A 150 -0.86 -5.04 -7.45
C SER A 150 -1.06 -3.76 -6.62
N THR A 151 -2.06 -2.98 -6.97
CA THR A 151 -2.33 -1.68 -6.34
C THR A 151 -3.73 -1.57 -5.78
N ALA A 152 -3.87 -0.72 -4.75
CA ALA A 152 -5.14 -0.23 -4.26
C ALA A 152 -5.04 1.27 -3.97
N THR A 153 -6.17 1.96 -3.93
CA THR A 153 -6.22 3.37 -3.57
C THR A 153 -6.89 3.58 -2.22
N VAL A 154 -6.35 4.53 -1.46
CA VAL A 154 -6.98 5.05 -0.25
C VAL A 154 -7.07 6.57 -0.36
N THR A 155 -8.15 7.14 0.20
CA THR A 155 -8.33 8.58 0.28
C THR A 155 -8.10 9.04 1.71
N ILE A 156 -7.26 10.05 1.91
CA ILE A 156 -6.98 10.59 3.25
C ILE A 156 -7.20 12.09 3.25
N GLN A 157 -7.91 12.58 4.25
CA GLN A 157 -8.08 13.98 4.59
C GLN A 157 -7.70 14.17 6.06
N VAL A 158 -7.01 15.25 6.38
CA VAL A 158 -6.69 15.62 7.78
C VAL A 158 -7.28 16.99 8.07
N ASN A 159 -8.27 17.03 8.93
CA ASN A 159 -8.91 18.25 9.41
C ASN A 159 -8.14 18.83 10.62
N ASP A 160 -8.29 20.13 10.87
CA ASP A 160 -7.81 20.72 12.11
C ASP A 160 -8.72 20.31 13.29
N VAL A 161 -8.25 20.55 14.49
CA VAL A 161 -9.05 20.40 15.71
C VAL A 161 -10.08 21.55 15.73
N PRO A 162 -11.34 21.30 16.12
CA PRO A 162 -12.30 22.37 16.29
C PRO A 162 -11.78 23.45 17.24
N PRO A 163 -12.01 24.76 16.95
CA PRO A 163 -11.60 25.83 17.85
C PRO A 163 -12.41 25.75 19.14
N ALA A 164 -11.79 26.09 20.26
CA ALA A 164 -12.43 26.23 21.55
C ALA A 164 -12.13 27.63 22.10
N PHE A 165 -13.16 28.32 22.60
CA PHE A 165 -13.03 29.65 23.15
C PHE A 165 -14.06 29.93 24.24
N SER A 166 -13.81 30.98 25.03
CA SER A 166 -14.79 31.58 25.94
C SER A 166 -14.60 33.08 25.99
N TYR A 167 -15.65 33.73 26.50
CA TYR A 167 -15.55 35.12 26.94
C TYR A 167 -15.42 35.15 28.45
N SER A 168 -14.73 36.17 28.98
CA SER A 168 -14.58 36.38 30.43
C SER A 168 -15.89 36.82 31.13
N TYR A 169 -16.86 37.23 30.34
CA TYR A 169 -18.18 37.69 30.86
C TYR A 169 -19.30 36.82 30.28
N ALA A 170 -20.18 36.31 31.15
CA ALA A 170 -21.38 35.56 30.73
C ALA A 170 -22.54 36.50 30.36
N SER A 171 -22.52 37.73 30.86
CA SER A 171 -23.50 38.77 30.57
C SER A 171 -22.85 40.16 30.69
N LEU A 172 -23.37 41.10 29.91
CA LEU A 172 -22.98 42.49 29.93
C LEU A 172 -24.22 43.37 30.02
N THR A 173 -24.18 44.38 30.88
CA THR A 173 -25.16 45.46 30.88
C THR A 173 -24.50 46.71 30.29
N LEU A 174 -25.10 47.24 29.23
CA LEU A 174 -24.60 48.39 28.51
C LEU A 174 -25.57 49.56 28.61
N GLU A 175 -25.07 50.77 28.57
CA GLU A 175 -25.88 51.98 28.58
C GLU A 175 -25.91 52.64 27.20
N THR A 176 -27.07 53.14 26.81
CA THR A 176 -27.23 53.85 25.53
C THR A 176 -26.36 55.10 25.49
N GLY A 177 -25.61 55.25 24.40
CA GLY A 177 -24.73 56.40 24.20
C GLY A 177 -23.36 56.28 24.85
N SER A 178 -23.09 55.22 25.61
CA SER A 178 -21.78 54.89 26.16
C SER A 178 -21.06 53.87 25.29
N ALA A 179 -19.82 54.17 24.88
CA ALA A 179 -19.01 53.21 24.16
C ALA A 179 -18.56 52.10 25.10
N MET A 180 -18.77 50.83 24.67
CA MET A 180 -18.26 49.69 25.42
C MET A 180 -16.74 49.51 25.19
N THR A 181 -16.06 49.00 26.19
CA THR A 181 -14.72 48.47 26.02
C THR A 181 -14.77 47.20 25.21
N PRO A 182 -14.01 47.06 24.12
CA PRO A 182 -13.99 45.81 23.36
C PRO A 182 -13.64 44.59 24.24
N ILE A 183 -14.36 43.50 24.04
CA ILE A 183 -14.09 42.22 24.70
C ILE A 183 -13.62 41.22 23.64
N SER A 184 -12.52 40.56 23.91
CA SER A 184 -11.97 39.56 23.03
C SER A 184 -12.19 38.15 23.63
N PRO A 185 -12.44 37.12 22.79
CA PRO A 185 -12.51 35.76 23.26
C PRO A 185 -11.12 35.28 23.70
N THR A 186 -11.10 34.43 24.72
CA THR A 186 -9.91 33.64 25.06
C THR A 186 -9.98 32.32 24.32
N LEU A 187 -9.01 32.06 23.47
CA LEU A 187 -8.88 30.80 22.75
C LEU A 187 -8.15 29.77 23.61
N TYR A 188 -8.65 28.54 23.61
CA TYR A 188 -7.95 27.38 24.18
C TYR A 188 -8.04 26.21 23.23
N GLY A 189 -6.99 25.42 23.20
CA GLY A 189 -6.84 24.36 22.23
C GLY A 189 -5.98 24.77 21.04
N SER A 190 -5.81 23.86 20.12
CA SER A 190 -4.90 24.00 18.97
C SER A 190 -5.61 24.27 17.64
N GLY A 191 -6.94 24.33 17.64
CA GLY A 191 -7.70 24.59 16.42
C GLY A 191 -7.64 26.06 16.02
N ALA A 192 -7.37 26.32 14.75
CA ALA A 192 -7.41 27.67 14.18
C ALA A 192 -8.88 28.11 14.05
N VAL A 193 -9.10 29.43 14.13
CA VAL A 193 -10.40 30.04 13.83
C VAL A 193 -10.30 30.71 12.47
N ASP A 194 -11.10 30.22 11.51
CA ASP A 194 -11.15 30.77 10.16
C ASP A 194 -12.17 31.91 10.03
N SER A 195 -13.22 31.90 10.85
CA SER A 195 -14.26 32.93 10.84
C SER A 195 -15.03 32.99 12.14
N TRP A 196 -15.60 34.15 12.41
CA TRP A 196 -16.47 34.41 13.54
C TRP A 196 -17.90 34.68 13.03
N SER A 197 -18.89 34.25 13.80
CA SER A 197 -20.27 34.61 13.59
C SER A 197 -20.98 34.76 14.93
N VAL A 198 -22.06 35.57 14.96
CA VAL A 198 -22.89 35.76 16.14
C VAL A 198 -24.36 35.58 15.77
N SER A 199 -25.11 34.86 16.60
CA SER A 199 -26.54 34.69 16.47
C SER A 199 -27.20 34.73 17.84
N PRO A 200 -28.31 35.50 18.00
CA PRO A 200 -28.92 36.43 17.04
C PRO A 200 -28.00 37.62 16.71
N THR A 201 -28.38 38.45 15.74
CA THR A 201 -27.66 39.68 15.40
C THR A 201 -27.48 40.59 16.62
N LEU A 202 -26.32 41.20 16.71
CA LEU A 202 -26.03 42.16 17.78
C LEU A 202 -26.97 43.36 17.72
N PRO A 203 -27.25 44.00 18.88
CA PRO A 203 -27.96 45.28 18.94
C PRO A 203 -27.30 46.36 18.10
N ASN A 204 -28.08 47.32 17.61
CA ASN A 204 -27.59 48.45 16.84
C ASN A 204 -26.45 49.18 17.57
N GLY A 205 -25.40 49.45 16.84
CA GLY A 205 -24.19 50.12 17.36
C GLY A 205 -23.11 49.19 17.90
N LEU A 206 -23.36 47.88 17.93
CA LEU A 206 -22.35 46.83 18.23
C LEU A 206 -21.93 46.12 16.96
N SER A 207 -20.67 45.73 16.87
CA SER A 207 -20.07 44.96 15.78
C SER A 207 -19.29 43.76 16.30
N LEU A 208 -19.22 42.73 15.49
CA LEU A 208 -18.26 41.63 15.63
C LEU A 208 -17.16 41.85 14.61
N ASP A 209 -15.92 41.96 15.09
CA ASP A 209 -14.72 42.12 14.26
C ASP A 209 -13.99 40.80 14.05
#